data_44cd3b3ea754790f637c998873627d63
#
_entry.id   44cd3b3ea754790f637c998873627d63
#
_cell.length_a   1.000
_cell.length_b   1.000
_cell.length_c   1.000
_cell.angle_alpha   90.00
_cell.angle_beta   90.00
_cell.angle_gamma   90.00
#
_symmetry.space_group_name_H-M   'P 1'
#
loop_
_entity.id
_entity.type
_entity.pdbx_description
1 polymer ?
#
loop_
_entity_poly.entity_id
_entity_poly.type
_entity_poly.pdbx_seq_one_letter_code
_entity_poly.pdbx_strand_id
1 'polypeptide(L)'
;DGEAAPTAEALMRSRYTAFALRDEDYLFRTWHPRTRPAPPYWVEGTQWTGLRILGAEAGGPSDEEGTVTFVASWRDVATGETGQMRERSRFSRRAGRWVYEYGAND
;
A
#
# COMPACT_ATOMS: atom_id res chain seq x y z
N ASP A 1 12.77 -7.39 -3.54
CA ASP A 1 14.17 -7.36 -3.25
C ASP A 1 14.40 -6.89 -1.81
N GLY A 2 15.64 -6.84 -1.39
CA GLY A 2 15.98 -6.51 -0.01
C GLY A 2 16.15 -5.03 0.27
N GLU A 3 15.97 -4.17 -0.69
CA GLU A 3 16.20 -2.75 -0.49
C GLU A 3 14.98 -2.06 0.12
N ALA A 4 15.24 -1.17 1.07
CA ALA A 4 14.18 -0.38 1.68
C ALA A 4 13.72 0.69 0.69
N ALA A 5 12.41 0.96 0.66
CA ALA A 5 11.86 2.01 -0.17
C ALA A 5 12.40 3.37 0.31
N PRO A 6 12.83 4.25 -0.61
CA PRO A 6 13.40 5.53 -0.22
C PRO A 6 12.34 6.59 0.17
N THR A 7 11.11 6.41 -0.27
CA THR A 7 10.03 7.38 -0.02
C THR A 7 8.74 6.64 0.29
N ALA A 8 7.78 7.37 0.87
CA ALA A 8 6.45 6.81 1.12
C ALA A 8 5.77 6.37 -0.17
N GLU A 9 5.92 7.14 -1.24
CA GLU A 9 5.33 6.77 -2.54
C GLU A 9 5.95 5.47 -3.07
N ALA A 10 7.26 5.31 -2.95
CA ALA A 10 7.92 4.09 -3.40
C ALA A 10 7.43 2.90 -2.60
N LEU A 11 7.22 3.07 -1.30
CA LEU A 11 6.65 2.01 -0.49
C LEU A 11 5.23 1.68 -0.92
N MET A 12 4.40 2.70 -1.18
CA MET A 12 3.03 2.48 -1.64
C MET A 12 3.01 1.62 -2.91
N ARG A 13 3.86 1.96 -3.89
CA ARG A 13 3.93 1.21 -5.14
C ARG A 13 4.36 -0.24 -4.92
N SER A 14 5.35 -0.45 -4.04
CA SER A 14 5.82 -1.81 -3.76
C SER A 14 4.77 -2.63 -3.03
N ARG A 15 4.00 -2.00 -2.13
CA ARG A 15 2.93 -2.70 -1.43
C ARG A 15 1.78 -3.07 -2.37
N TYR A 16 1.46 -2.19 -3.34
CA TYR A 16 0.47 -2.52 -4.37
C TYR A 16 0.90 -3.78 -5.13
N THR A 17 2.16 -3.83 -5.53
CA THR A 17 2.70 -5.01 -6.22
C THR A 17 2.61 -6.25 -5.33
N ALA A 18 2.90 -6.09 -4.04
CA ALA A 18 2.82 -7.19 -3.09
C ALA A 18 1.38 -7.72 -2.93
N PHE A 19 0.38 -6.82 -2.93
CA PHE A 19 -1.02 -7.25 -2.93
C PHE A 19 -1.35 -8.02 -4.21
N ALA A 20 -0.91 -7.51 -5.36
CA ALA A 20 -1.19 -8.14 -6.64
C ALA A 20 -0.54 -9.53 -6.74
N LEU A 21 0.64 -9.70 -6.17
CA LEU A 21 1.37 -10.96 -6.19
C LEU A 21 1.11 -11.82 -4.95
N ARG A 22 0.33 -11.31 -4.00
CA ARG A 22 0.00 -12.00 -2.74
C ARG A 22 1.26 -12.32 -1.93
N ASP A 23 2.15 -11.35 -1.82
CA ASP A 23 3.38 -11.47 -1.03
C ASP A 23 3.08 -11.09 0.42
N GLU A 24 2.62 -12.06 1.19
CA GLU A 24 2.20 -11.84 2.57
C GLU A 24 3.35 -11.37 3.45
N ASP A 25 4.54 -11.92 3.26
CA ASP A 25 5.69 -11.55 4.07
C ASP A 25 6.05 -10.07 3.90
N TYR A 26 6.07 -9.60 2.64
CA TYR A 26 6.37 -8.20 2.38
C TYR A 26 5.31 -7.27 2.98
N LEU A 27 4.04 -7.63 2.83
CA LEU A 27 2.95 -6.84 3.42
C LEU A 27 3.07 -6.82 4.94
N PHE A 28 3.37 -7.97 5.55
CA PHE A 28 3.53 -8.07 7.00
C PHE A 28 4.64 -7.15 7.51
N ARG A 29 5.83 -7.25 6.94
CA ARG A 29 6.98 -6.52 7.47
C ARG A 29 6.98 -5.04 7.12
N THR A 30 6.16 -4.60 6.16
CA THR A 30 6.02 -3.20 5.81
C THR A 30 4.77 -2.57 6.41
N TRP A 31 4.06 -3.27 7.29
CA TRP A 31 2.89 -2.75 7.99
C TRP A 31 3.29 -2.43 9.42
N HIS A 32 2.96 -1.22 9.88
CA HIS A 32 3.30 -0.82 11.26
C HIS A 32 2.68 -1.82 12.24
N PRO A 33 3.46 -2.37 13.19
CA PRO A 33 2.94 -3.41 14.09
C PRO A 33 1.69 -3.00 14.89
N ARG A 34 1.57 -1.70 15.19
CA ARG A 34 0.45 -1.19 15.98
C ARG A 34 -0.88 -1.29 15.22
N THR A 35 -0.85 -1.19 13.91
CA THR A 35 -2.06 -1.18 13.09
C THR A 35 -2.23 -2.42 12.24
N ARG A 36 -1.23 -3.29 12.24
CA ARG A 36 -1.22 -4.48 11.39
C ARG A 36 -2.29 -5.49 11.83
N PRO A 37 -3.21 -5.86 10.93
CA PRO A 37 -4.20 -6.90 11.25
C PRO A 37 -3.60 -8.29 11.13
N ALA A 38 -4.37 -9.29 11.51
CA ALA A 38 -4.01 -10.66 11.24
C ALA A 38 -4.23 -10.97 9.74
N PRO A 39 -3.36 -11.80 9.12
CA PRO A 39 -3.58 -12.18 7.72
C PRO A 39 -4.86 -12.99 7.58
N PRO A 40 -5.40 -13.11 6.35
CA PRO A 40 -4.83 -12.66 5.08
C PRO A 40 -5.03 -11.17 4.85
N TYR A 41 -4.18 -10.58 4.00
CA TYR A 41 -4.22 -9.14 3.73
C TYR A 41 -4.96 -8.80 2.43
N TRP A 42 -5.22 -9.78 1.60
CA TRP A 42 -5.94 -9.57 0.33
C TRP A 42 -7.29 -10.26 0.38
N VAL A 43 -8.17 -9.86 -0.55
CA VAL A 43 -9.49 -10.46 -0.70
C VAL A 43 -9.44 -11.45 -1.85
N GLU A 44 -9.82 -12.70 -1.59
CA GLU A 44 -9.86 -13.73 -2.63
C GLU A 44 -10.86 -13.34 -3.71
N GLY A 45 -10.48 -13.62 -4.95
CA GLY A 45 -11.35 -13.31 -6.08
C GLY A 45 -11.16 -11.89 -6.62
N THR A 46 -10.33 -11.07 -5.99
CA THR A 46 -10.06 -9.72 -6.47
C THR A 46 -8.72 -9.68 -7.18
N GLN A 47 -8.73 -9.15 -8.39
CA GLN A 47 -7.53 -8.92 -9.18
C GLN A 47 -7.28 -7.44 -9.27
N TRP A 48 -6.10 -6.99 -8.88
CA TRP A 48 -5.73 -5.58 -8.99
C TRP A 48 -5.24 -5.32 -10.41
N THR A 49 -5.81 -4.31 -11.06
CA THR A 49 -5.60 -4.08 -12.49
C THR A 49 -4.93 -2.75 -12.81
N GLY A 50 -4.68 -1.91 -11.82
CA GLY A 50 -3.97 -0.67 -12.05
C GLY A 50 -3.85 0.18 -10.81
N LEU A 51 -2.82 1.02 -10.78
CA LEU A 51 -2.56 1.95 -9.69
C LEU A 51 -2.24 3.30 -10.28
N ARG A 52 -2.86 4.35 -9.75
CA ARG A 52 -2.56 5.71 -10.13
C ARG A 52 -2.35 6.55 -8.88
N ILE A 53 -1.18 7.13 -8.75
CA ILE A 53 -0.88 8.02 -7.64
C ILE A 53 -1.43 9.40 -7.99
N LEU A 54 -2.28 9.95 -7.11
CA LEU A 54 -2.88 11.27 -7.32
C LEU A 54 -2.04 12.35 -6.69
N GLY A 55 -1.33 12.05 -5.59
CA GLY A 55 -0.48 13.02 -4.94
C GLY A 55 0.16 12.44 -3.70
N ALA A 56 1.15 13.16 -3.20
CA ALA A 56 1.85 12.79 -1.97
C ALA A 56 2.16 14.07 -1.22
N GLU A 57 2.05 14.00 0.12
CA GLU A 57 2.42 15.10 0.99
C GLU A 57 3.50 14.61 1.94
N ALA A 58 4.66 15.30 1.98
CA ALA A 58 5.83 14.84 2.70
C ALA A 58 6.22 13.44 2.22
N GLY A 59 6.87 12.65 3.07
CA GLY A 59 7.24 11.28 2.72
C GLY A 59 8.47 11.17 1.83
N GLY A 60 9.24 12.25 1.71
CA GLY A 60 10.48 12.22 0.94
C GLY A 60 11.63 11.59 1.70
N PRO A 61 12.82 11.54 1.07
CA PRO A 61 13.97 10.84 1.65
C PRO A 61 14.41 11.35 3.03
N SER A 62 14.09 12.61 3.35
CA SER A 62 14.49 13.22 4.62
C SER A 62 13.34 13.32 5.62
N ASP A 63 12.15 12.85 5.25
CA ASP A 63 10.98 12.98 6.11
C ASP A 63 10.76 11.74 6.96
N GLU A 64 10.08 11.92 8.10
CA GLU A 64 9.74 10.82 9.00
C GLU A 64 8.31 10.34 8.82
N GLU A 65 7.46 11.13 8.13
CA GLU A 65 6.06 10.81 7.88
C GLU A 65 5.66 11.32 6.52
N GLY A 66 4.58 10.75 5.98
CA GLY A 66 4.02 11.23 4.74
C GLY A 66 2.68 10.57 4.45
N THR A 67 1.96 11.15 3.50
CA THR A 67 0.70 10.59 3.02
C THR A 67 0.78 10.43 1.51
N VAL A 68 0.09 9.41 1.00
CA VAL A 68 0.00 9.17 -0.44
C VAL A 68 -1.47 8.93 -0.76
N THR A 69 -2.01 9.72 -1.70
CA THR A 69 -3.39 9.54 -2.17
C THR A 69 -3.33 8.84 -3.53
N PHE A 70 -4.12 7.80 -3.69
CA PHE A 70 -4.07 6.99 -4.90
C PHE A 70 -5.42 6.41 -5.24
N VAL A 71 -5.55 5.93 -6.48
CA VAL A 71 -6.68 5.13 -6.95
C VAL A 71 -6.13 3.79 -7.39
N ALA A 72 -6.72 2.72 -6.86
CA ALA A 72 -6.39 1.35 -7.28
C ALA A 72 -7.61 0.77 -7.96
N SER A 73 -7.42 0.20 -9.13
CA SER A 73 -8.48 -0.42 -9.92
C SER A 73 -8.47 -1.92 -9.68
N TRP A 74 -9.67 -2.52 -9.67
CA TRP A 74 -9.80 -3.96 -9.41
C TRP A 74 -10.85 -4.59 -10.32
N ARG A 75 -10.80 -5.91 -10.38
CA ARG A 75 -11.73 -6.72 -11.13
C ARG A 75 -12.05 -7.97 -10.30
N ASP A 76 -13.35 -8.28 -10.21
CA ASP A 76 -13.79 -9.53 -9.60
C ASP A 76 -13.64 -10.63 -10.63
N VAL A 77 -12.83 -11.67 -10.33
CA VAL A 77 -12.54 -12.70 -11.33
C VAL A 77 -13.73 -13.61 -11.60
N ALA A 78 -14.66 -13.73 -10.66
CA ALA A 78 -15.83 -14.60 -10.83
C ALA A 78 -16.91 -13.93 -11.69
N THR A 79 -17.15 -12.63 -11.48
CA THR A 79 -18.24 -11.92 -12.16
C THR A 79 -17.78 -11.03 -13.31
N GLY A 80 -16.49 -10.66 -13.33
CA GLY A 80 -15.97 -9.69 -14.29
C GLY A 80 -16.28 -8.24 -13.92
N GLU A 81 -16.94 -8.01 -12.80
CA GLU A 81 -17.24 -6.68 -12.33
C GLU A 81 -15.96 -5.92 -12.00
N THR A 82 -15.90 -4.64 -12.35
CA THR A 82 -14.73 -3.81 -12.08
C THR A 82 -15.10 -2.63 -11.20
N GLY A 83 -14.10 -2.09 -10.53
CA GLY A 83 -14.30 -0.90 -9.71
C GLY A 83 -12.99 -0.24 -9.38
N GLN A 84 -13.09 0.84 -8.62
CA GLN A 84 -11.93 1.59 -8.18
C GLN A 84 -12.06 1.89 -6.70
N MET A 85 -10.91 1.93 -6.04
CA MET A 85 -10.82 2.31 -4.64
C MET A 85 -9.91 3.52 -4.56
N ARG A 86 -10.38 4.58 -3.92
CA ARG A 86 -9.57 5.77 -3.67
C ARG A 86 -9.24 5.83 -2.19
N GLU A 87 -7.96 6.00 -1.88
CA GLU A 87 -7.54 6.00 -0.50
C GLU A 87 -6.42 7.01 -0.29
N ARG A 88 -6.39 7.57 0.90
CA ARG A 88 -5.29 8.40 1.38
C ARG A 88 -4.61 7.63 2.49
N SER A 89 -3.38 7.20 2.25
CA SER A 89 -2.65 6.34 3.16
C SER A 89 -1.58 7.12 3.90
N ARG A 90 -1.43 6.81 5.18
CA ARG A 90 -0.40 7.40 6.00
C ARG A 90 0.74 6.42 6.20
N PHE A 91 1.95 6.95 6.08
CA PHE A 91 3.20 6.20 6.23
C PHE A 91 4.10 6.89 7.22
N SER A 92 4.95 6.12 7.89
CA SER A 92 5.94 6.67 8.81
C SER A 92 7.21 5.83 8.73
N ARG A 93 8.31 6.36 9.30
CA ARG A 93 9.54 5.60 9.42
C ARG A 93 9.57 4.90 10.77
N ARG A 94 9.97 3.64 10.74
CA ARG A 94 10.20 2.85 11.93
C ARG A 94 11.56 2.18 11.77
N ALA A 95 12.47 2.46 12.69
CA ALA A 95 13.85 1.98 12.59
C ALA A 95 14.48 2.33 11.24
N GLY A 96 14.20 3.54 10.75
CA GLY A 96 14.75 4.06 9.50
C GLY A 96 14.07 3.56 8.23
N ARG A 97 13.04 2.73 8.34
CA ARG A 97 12.35 2.15 7.18
C ARG A 97 10.92 2.64 7.12
N TRP A 98 10.44 2.92 5.90
CA TRP A 98 9.04 3.30 5.70
C TRP A 98 8.13 2.10 5.99
N VAL A 99 7.04 2.36 6.72
CA VAL A 99 5.98 1.38 6.95
C VAL A 99 4.63 2.05 6.72
N TYR A 100 3.65 1.25 6.31
CA TYR A 100 2.27 1.69 6.16
C TYR A 100 1.59 1.69 7.53
N GLU A 101 0.86 2.74 7.85
CA GLU A 101 0.12 2.81 9.12
C GLU A 101 -1.36 2.52 8.93
N TYR A 102 -2.04 3.33 8.12
CA TYR A 102 -3.47 3.14 7.88
C TYR A 102 -3.90 3.94 6.65
N GLY A 103 -5.08 3.62 6.15
CA GLY A 103 -5.67 4.36 5.06
C GLY A 103 -7.05 4.85 5.41
N ALA A 104 -7.47 5.94 4.76
CA ALA A 104 -8.79 6.50 4.90
C ALA A 104 -9.38 6.70 3.51
N ASN A 105 -10.69 6.50 3.40
CA ASN A 105 -11.39 6.81 2.17
C ASN A 105 -11.40 8.32 1.96
N ASP A 106 -11.15 8.72 0.72
CA ASP A 106 -11.00 10.12 0.40
C ASP A 106 -12.13 10.58 -0.51
#